data_c0f64a23b39f8dc00ab095bfac4a9896
#
_entry.id   c0f64a23b39f8dc00ab095bfac4a9896
#
_cell.length_a   1.000
_cell.length_b   1.000
_cell.length_c   1.000
_cell.angle_alpha   90.00
_cell.angle_beta   90.00
_cell.angle_gamma   90.00
#
_symmetry.space_group_name_H-M   'P 1'
#
loop_
_entity.id
_entity.type
_entity.pdbx_description
1 polymer ?
#
loop_
_entity_poly.entity_id
_entity_poly.type
_entity_poly.pdbx_seq_one_letter_code
_entity_poly.pdbx_strand_id
1 'polypeptide(L)'
;INGCLVGSEMCIRDSYHTDVLMYIGTNVVGICFDVIKEKYRELVLESVKEHHEVIELSSPQLLDFCGNCLEVENNCGDLFLVMSTRAYKSYTGSQIQQIKKNYKGVIHRDLPVIERYGGGSARCMLAELF
;
A
#
# COMPACT_ATOMS: atom_id res chain seq x y z
N ILE A 1 1.89 -11.26 15.35
CA ILE A 1 1.96 -11.34 14.97
C ILE A 1 2.13 -11.34 14.55
N ASN A 2 2.26 -11.26 14.55
CA ASN A 2 2.55 -11.24 14.05
C ASN A 2 2.69 -11.39 13.08
N GLY A 3 2.75 -10.84 12.65
CA GLY A 3 3.01 -10.58 11.67
C GLY A 3 3.50 -11.32 10.77
N CYS A 4 3.87 -11.55 10.70
CA CYS A 4 4.14 -12.13 9.79
C CYS A 4 3.77 -13.31 10.05
N LEU A 5 3.13 -13.22 10.68
CA LEU A 5 2.77 -14.08 10.87
C LEU A 5 3.29 -15.09 10.54
N VAL A 6 3.16 -15.32 10.35
CA VAL A 6 3.85 -16.14 10.01
C VAL A 6 5.19 -15.83 10.16
N GLY A 7 5.57 -15.57 11.15
CA GLY A 7 6.81 -15.21 11.37
C GLY A 7 7.11 -13.92 10.87
N SER A 8 6.55 -12.99 11.42
CA SER A 8 6.68 -11.72 10.99
C SER A 8 8.06 -11.21 10.99
N GLU A 9 8.82 -11.35 11.94
CA GLU A 9 10.20 -10.94 11.84
C GLU A 9 10.97 -11.73 10.79
N MET A 10 10.41 -12.80 10.29
CA MET A 10 10.97 -13.54 9.18
C MET A 10 10.62 -12.95 7.84
N CYS A 11 9.45 -12.33 7.71
CA CYS A 11 8.99 -11.77 6.46
C CYS A 11 9.11 -10.27 6.44
N ILE A 12 8.81 -9.61 7.54
CA ILE A 12 8.71 -8.17 7.63
C ILE A 12 9.61 -7.68 8.73
N ARG A 13 10.46 -6.74 8.38
CA ARG A 13 11.43 -6.19 9.28
C ARG A 13 11.00 -4.81 9.73
N ASP A 14 10.99 -4.59 11.04
CA ASP A 14 10.70 -3.29 11.66
C ASP A 14 9.33 -2.70 11.32
N SER A 15 8.38 -3.55 10.94
CA SER A 15 7.01 -3.13 10.63
C SER A 15 6.02 -3.88 11.50
N TYR A 16 4.97 -3.19 11.88
CA TYR A 16 3.93 -3.74 12.77
C TYR A 16 2.83 -4.46 12.02
N HIS A 17 2.44 -3.96 10.83
CA HIS A 17 1.33 -4.45 10.04
C HIS A 17 1.68 -4.49 8.56
N THR A 18 1.16 -5.47 7.85
CA THR A 18 1.32 -5.60 6.40
C THR A 18 0.71 -4.44 5.63
N ASP A 19 -0.34 -3.83 6.15
CA ASP A 19 -1.01 -2.69 5.54
C ASP A 19 -0.19 -1.38 5.53
N VAL A 20 0.99 -1.39 6.11
CA VAL A 20 1.99 -0.34 5.94
C VAL A 20 2.93 -0.64 4.78
N LEU A 21 3.09 -1.92 4.43
CA LEU A 21 4.05 -2.40 3.45
C LEU A 21 3.45 -2.58 2.07
N MET A 22 2.16 -2.81 2.02
CA MET A 22 1.44 -3.09 0.78
C MET A 22 -0.03 -2.75 0.91
N TYR A 23 -0.65 -2.47 -0.22
CA TYR A 23 -2.10 -2.43 -0.34
C TYR A 23 -2.54 -3.30 -1.50
N ILE A 24 -3.74 -3.84 -1.41
CA ILE A 24 -4.34 -4.67 -2.44
C ILE A 24 -5.65 -4.01 -2.85
N GLY A 25 -5.76 -3.70 -4.13
CA GLY A 25 -7.00 -3.26 -4.75
C GLY A 25 -7.55 -4.35 -5.67
N THR A 26 -8.62 -4.04 -6.36
CA THR A 26 -9.28 -4.97 -7.29
C THR A 26 -8.36 -5.40 -8.43
N ASN A 27 -7.62 -4.47 -9.02
CA ASN A 27 -6.77 -4.74 -10.18
C ASN A 27 -5.30 -4.44 -9.95
N VAL A 28 -4.95 -3.82 -8.83
CA VAL A 28 -3.61 -3.30 -8.58
C VAL A 28 -3.16 -3.66 -7.18
N VAL A 29 -1.89 -4.01 -7.06
CA VAL A 29 -1.21 -4.19 -5.78
C VAL A 29 -0.01 -3.24 -5.73
N GLY A 30 0.05 -2.41 -4.70
CA GLY A 30 1.26 -1.66 -4.37
C GLY A 30 2.02 -2.39 -3.27
N ILE A 31 3.27 -2.77 -3.53
CA ILE A 31 4.05 -3.60 -2.61
C ILE A 31 5.53 -3.24 -2.66
N CYS A 32 6.19 -3.28 -1.51
CA CYS A 32 7.63 -3.15 -1.41
C CYS A 32 8.28 -4.52 -1.21
N PHE A 33 9.04 -4.97 -2.20
CA PHE A 33 9.74 -6.24 -2.12
C PHE A 33 11.02 -6.18 -1.28
N ASP A 34 11.59 -5.00 -1.05
CA ASP A 34 12.82 -4.85 -0.27
C ASP A 34 12.70 -5.37 1.17
N VAL A 35 11.50 -5.29 1.74
CA VAL A 35 11.24 -5.73 3.11
C VAL A 35 10.93 -7.22 3.21
N ILE A 36 10.76 -7.89 2.08
CA ILE A 36 10.50 -9.33 2.02
C ILE A 36 11.84 -10.05 1.91
N LYS A 37 12.02 -11.12 2.68
CA LYS A 37 13.22 -11.93 2.56
C LYS A 37 13.39 -12.45 1.15
N GLU A 38 14.58 -12.35 0.63
CA GLU A 38 14.92 -12.65 -0.76
C GLU A 38 14.35 -13.98 -1.26
N LYS A 39 14.46 -15.02 -0.44
CA LYS A 39 13.97 -16.36 -0.79
C LYS A 39 12.45 -16.46 -1.01
N TYR A 40 11.69 -15.46 -0.56
CA TYR A 40 10.23 -15.44 -0.72
C TYR A 40 9.75 -14.41 -1.76
N ARG A 41 10.63 -13.51 -2.23
CA ARG A 41 10.25 -12.43 -3.14
C ARG A 41 9.62 -12.92 -4.43
N GLU A 42 10.25 -13.91 -5.04
CA GLU A 42 9.76 -14.50 -6.28
C GLU A 42 8.38 -15.12 -6.11
N LEU A 43 8.21 -15.92 -5.06
CA LEU A 43 6.94 -16.55 -4.75
C LEU A 43 5.81 -15.54 -4.55
N VAL A 44 6.09 -14.48 -3.80
CA VAL A 44 5.12 -13.40 -3.57
C VAL A 44 4.82 -12.66 -4.88
N LEU A 45 5.85 -12.34 -5.66
CA LEU A 45 5.70 -11.65 -6.94
C LEU A 45 4.84 -12.43 -7.93
N GLU A 46 5.07 -13.73 -8.06
CA GLU A 46 4.27 -14.61 -8.92
C GLU A 46 2.81 -14.65 -8.45
N SER A 47 2.62 -14.83 -7.15
CA SER A 47 1.28 -14.89 -6.57
C SER A 47 0.47 -13.61 -6.79
N VAL A 48 1.11 -12.44 -6.67
CA VAL A 48 0.38 -11.18 -6.89
C VAL A 48 0.17 -10.89 -8.36
N LYS A 49 1.13 -11.19 -9.21
CA LYS A 49 1.04 -10.96 -10.66
C LYS A 49 -0.02 -11.81 -11.35
N GLU A 50 -0.41 -12.91 -10.75
CA GLU A 50 -1.42 -13.78 -11.33
C GLU A 50 -2.75 -13.06 -11.56
N HIS A 51 -3.09 -12.11 -10.68
CA HIS A 51 -4.39 -11.44 -10.72
C HIS A 51 -4.34 -9.91 -10.68
N HIS A 52 -3.15 -9.33 -10.48
CA HIS A 52 -3.02 -7.88 -10.27
C HIS A 52 -1.87 -7.28 -11.05
N GLU A 53 -2.04 -6.03 -11.45
CA GLU A 53 -0.93 -5.20 -11.89
C GLU A 53 -0.14 -4.76 -10.64
N VAL A 54 1.18 -4.92 -10.68
CA VAL A 54 2.05 -4.64 -9.53
C VAL A 54 2.68 -3.28 -9.67
N ILE A 55 2.51 -2.45 -8.65
CA ILE A 55 3.25 -1.20 -8.46
C ILE A 55 4.30 -1.46 -7.40
N GLU A 56 5.54 -1.54 -7.83
CA GLU A 56 6.67 -1.78 -6.93
C GLU A 56 7.01 -0.50 -6.18
N LEU A 57 7.05 -0.60 -4.85
CA LEU A 57 7.37 0.50 -3.95
C LEU A 57 8.80 0.34 -3.44
N SER A 58 9.52 1.44 -3.32
CA SER A 58 10.84 1.46 -2.72
C SER A 58 10.78 1.62 -1.20
N SER A 59 11.86 1.27 -0.52
CA SER A 59 11.96 1.44 0.94
C SER A 59 11.74 2.89 1.39
N PRO A 60 12.28 3.93 0.73
CA PRO A 60 11.94 5.31 1.06
C PRO A 60 10.45 5.63 0.93
N GLN A 61 9.78 5.06 -0.07
CA GLN A 61 8.34 5.24 -0.25
C GLN A 61 7.51 4.60 0.86
N LEU A 62 8.00 3.54 1.49
CA LEU A 62 7.36 2.98 2.68
C LEU A 62 7.39 3.95 3.85
N LEU A 63 8.50 4.67 4.04
CA LEU A 63 8.63 5.69 5.08
C LEU A 63 7.65 6.86 4.84
N ASP A 64 7.24 7.06 3.61
CA ASP A 64 6.24 8.05 3.21
C ASP A 64 4.82 7.47 3.10
N PHE A 65 4.61 6.26 3.62
CA PHE A 65 3.31 5.59 3.70
C PHE A 65 2.66 5.24 2.35
N CYS A 66 3.46 5.06 1.30
CA CYS A 66 2.93 4.65 -0.01
C CYS A 66 2.27 3.25 0.00
N GLY A 67 2.62 2.40 0.96
CA GLY A 67 1.95 1.12 1.17
C GLY A 67 0.66 1.21 2.00
N ASN A 68 0.42 2.36 2.65
CA ASN A 68 -0.74 2.53 3.53
C ASN A 68 -1.90 3.23 2.82
N CYS A 69 -2.36 2.61 1.73
CA CYS A 69 -3.45 3.09 0.90
C CYS A 69 -4.66 2.16 1.00
N LEU A 70 -5.82 2.67 0.67
CA LEU A 70 -7.08 1.91 0.63
C LEU A 70 -7.84 2.21 -0.64
N GLU A 71 -8.27 1.16 -1.34
CA GLU A 71 -9.22 1.29 -2.44
C GLU A 71 -10.62 1.49 -1.88
N VAL A 72 -11.35 2.45 -2.45
CA VAL A 72 -12.75 2.69 -2.12
C VAL A 72 -13.56 2.81 -3.40
N GLU A 73 -14.81 2.38 -3.33
CA GLU A 73 -15.76 2.44 -4.44
C GLU A 73 -16.87 3.42 -4.10
N ASN A 74 -17.28 4.23 -5.07
CA ASN A 74 -18.44 5.10 -4.91
C ASN A 74 -19.74 4.39 -5.33
N ASN A 75 -20.86 5.04 -5.11
CA ASN A 75 -22.18 4.48 -5.45
C ASN A 75 -22.38 4.20 -6.96
N CYS A 76 -21.49 4.71 -7.81
CA CYS A 76 -21.54 4.50 -9.26
C CYS A 76 -20.61 3.37 -9.73
N GLY A 77 -19.90 2.71 -8.81
CA GLY A 77 -18.94 1.67 -9.15
C GLY A 77 -17.56 2.17 -9.56
N ASP A 78 -17.29 3.45 -9.36
CA ASP A 78 -15.97 4.01 -9.67
C ASP A 78 -14.99 3.76 -8.52
N LEU A 79 -13.81 3.29 -8.84
CA LEU A 79 -12.77 3.01 -7.87
C LEU A 79 -11.84 4.22 -7.68
N PHE A 80 -11.52 4.50 -6.43
CA PHE A 80 -10.59 5.54 -6.02
C PHE A 80 -9.55 4.97 -5.07
N LEU A 81 -8.34 5.50 -5.12
CA LEU A 81 -7.29 5.16 -4.17
C LEU A 81 -7.15 6.28 -3.14
N VAL A 82 -7.30 5.93 -1.87
CA VAL A 82 -7.18 6.87 -0.74
C VAL A 82 -5.80 6.74 -0.12
N MET A 83 -5.13 7.87 0.10
CA MET A 83 -3.80 7.93 0.69
C MET A 83 -3.55 9.28 1.37
N SER A 84 -2.43 9.43 2.06
CA SER A 84 -2.00 10.74 2.52
C SER A 84 -1.38 11.57 1.39
N THR A 85 -1.37 12.88 1.54
CA THR A 85 -0.66 13.77 0.61
C THR A 85 0.85 13.48 0.58
N ARG A 86 1.42 13.08 1.70
CA ARG A 86 2.83 12.66 1.80
C ARG A 86 3.10 11.46 0.89
N ALA A 87 2.27 10.43 0.97
CA ALA A 87 2.37 9.27 0.10
C ALA A 87 2.21 9.66 -1.37
N TYR A 88 1.19 10.47 -1.69
CA TYR A 88 0.94 10.92 -3.06
C TYR A 88 2.14 11.62 -3.69
N LYS A 89 2.82 12.47 -2.93
CA LYS A 89 4.01 13.20 -3.40
C LYS A 89 5.24 12.30 -3.56
N SER A 90 5.29 11.19 -2.85
CA SER A 90 6.40 10.24 -2.90
C SER A 90 6.32 9.26 -4.08
N TYR A 91 5.15 9.08 -4.66
CA TYR A 91 4.99 8.27 -5.87
C TYR A 91 5.70 8.91 -7.06
N THR A 92 6.33 8.08 -7.89
CA THR A 92 6.94 8.53 -9.16
C THR A 92 5.86 8.84 -10.20
N GLY A 93 6.23 9.60 -11.23
CA GLY A 93 5.30 9.91 -12.33
C GLY A 93 4.75 8.65 -13.03
N SER A 94 5.58 7.64 -13.23
CA SER A 94 5.15 6.37 -13.83
C SER A 94 4.19 5.59 -12.95
N GLN A 95 4.44 5.55 -11.65
CA GLN A 95 3.54 4.92 -10.68
C GLN A 95 2.19 5.64 -10.61
N ILE A 96 2.19 6.97 -10.65
CA ILE A 96 0.95 7.77 -10.71
C ILE A 96 0.17 7.47 -11.98
N GLN A 97 0.83 7.28 -13.11
CA GLN A 97 0.15 6.88 -14.35
C GLN A 97 -0.48 5.49 -14.25
N GLN A 98 0.20 4.53 -13.62
CA GLN A 98 -0.37 3.20 -13.35
C GLN A 98 -1.61 3.30 -12.44
N ILE A 99 -1.54 4.14 -11.39
CA ILE A 99 -2.67 4.38 -10.52
C ILE A 99 -3.84 4.97 -11.30
N LYS A 100 -3.60 6.01 -12.10
CA LYS A 100 -4.65 6.67 -12.89
C LYS A 100 -5.27 5.79 -13.98
N LYS A 101 -4.54 4.79 -14.43
CA LYS A 101 -5.05 3.81 -15.39
C LYS A 101 -6.10 2.90 -14.76
N ASN A 102 -5.94 2.57 -13.48
CA ASN A 102 -6.76 1.59 -12.76
C ASN A 102 -7.82 2.24 -11.85
N TYR A 103 -7.62 3.48 -11.49
CA TYR A 103 -8.51 4.24 -10.61
C TYR A 103 -9.04 5.48 -11.32
N LYS A 104 -10.27 5.82 -11.07
CA LYS A 104 -10.88 7.05 -11.57
C LYS A 104 -10.20 8.29 -11.00
N GLY A 105 -9.68 8.19 -9.79
CA GLY A 105 -8.97 9.26 -9.14
C GLY A 105 -8.26 8.84 -7.86
N VAL A 106 -7.50 9.77 -7.32
CA VAL A 106 -6.82 9.63 -6.04
C VAL A 106 -7.40 10.65 -5.07
N ILE A 107 -7.73 10.18 -3.88
CA ILE A 107 -8.20 11.04 -2.78
C ILE A 107 -7.08 11.13 -1.77
N HIS A 108 -6.58 12.33 -1.52
CA HIS A 108 -5.52 12.50 -0.53
C HIS A 108 -5.70 13.74 0.34
N ARG A 109 -5.22 13.66 1.58
CA ARG A 109 -5.19 14.73 2.56
C ARG A 109 -3.90 14.67 3.38
N ASP A 110 -3.51 15.83 3.91
CA ASP A 110 -2.39 15.89 4.84
C ASP A 110 -2.79 15.29 6.19
N LEU A 111 -1.96 14.37 6.67
CA LEU A 111 -2.16 13.65 7.93
C LEU A 111 -0.91 13.72 8.83
N PRO A 112 -0.33 14.92 9.06
CA PRO A 112 1.00 15.02 9.67
C PRO A 112 1.04 14.50 11.11
N VAL A 113 -0.03 14.68 11.88
CA VAL A 113 -0.09 14.24 13.28
C VAL A 113 -0.21 12.72 13.37
N ILE A 114 -1.09 12.13 12.58
CA ILE A 114 -1.30 10.68 12.56
C ILE A 114 -0.03 9.96 12.10
N GLU A 115 0.58 10.43 11.04
CA GLU A 115 1.81 9.85 10.49
C GLU A 115 3.01 9.98 11.43
N ARG A 116 3.08 11.08 12.17
CA ARG A 116 4.19 11.34 13.09
C ARG A 116 4.09 10.52 14.37
N TYR A 117 2.91 10.39 14.92
CA TYR A 117 2.71 9.80 16.26
C TYR A 117 1.95 8.48 16.25
N GLY A 118 1.14 8.24 15.23
CA GLY A 118 0.30 7.04 15.15
C GLY A 118 0.98 5.82 14.53
N GLY A 119 2.09 6.00 13.85
CA GLY A 119 2.79 4.92 13.17
C GLY A 119 2.08 4.34 11.96
N GLY A 120 1.04 5.01 11.46
CA GLY A 120 0.25 4.65 10.28
C GLY A 120 -0.24 5.88 9.55
N SER A 121 -1.08 5.71 8.54
CA SER A 121 -1.57 6.79 7.70
C SER A 121 -3.05 6.58 7.32
N ALA A 122 -3.44 6.93 6.10
CA ALA A 122 -4.83 6.99 5.67
C ALA A 122 -5.60 5.67 5.88
N ARG A 123 -5.04 4.53 5.47
CA ARG A 123 -5.70 3.22 5.64
C ARG A 123 -5.95 2.88 7.11
N CYS A 124 -5.02 3.21 7.98
CA CYS A 124 -5.14 2.92 9.41
C CYS A 124 -6.25 3.70 10.11
N MET A 125 -6.79 4.73 9.46
CA MET A 125 -7.88 5.56 9.95
C MET A 125 -9.25 5.16 9.40
N LEU A 126 -9.29 4.22 8.46
CA LEU A 126 -10.50 3.81 7.76
C LEU A 126 -10.89 2.38 8.14
N ALA A 127 -12.18 2.16 8.26
CA ALA A 127 -12.74 0.83 8.47
C ALA A 127 -13.90 0.63 7.51
N GLU A 128 -13.95 -0.53 6.89
CA GLU A 128 -15.06 -0.91 6.02
C GLU A 128 -16.23 -1.40 6.88
N LEU A 129 -17.42 -0.97 6.51
CA LEU A 129 -18.67 -1.42 7.12
C LEU A 129 -19.46 -2.22 6.09
N PHE A 130 -19.81 -3.42 6.47
CA PHE A 130 -20.55 -4.34 5.61
C PHE A 130 -22.02 -4.45 5.99
#